data_a6509a1367f46a23859826db918cc877
#
_entry.id   a6509a1367f46a23859826db918cc877
#
_cell.length_a   1.000
_cell.length_b   1.000
_cell.length_c   1.000
_cell.angle_alpha   90.00
_cell.angle_beta   90.00
_cell.angle_gamma   90.00
#
_symmetry.space_group_name_H-M   'P 1'
#
loop_
_entity.id
_entity.type
_entity.pdbx_description
1 polymer ?
#
loop_
_entity_poly.entity_id
_entity_poly.type
_entity_poly.pdbx_seq_one_letter_code
_entity_poly.pdbx_strand_id
1 'polypeptide(L)'
;MNKPKLNLIVCVGKDNLIGDRVPVGNGLLWHSMEELKYYKSKTVGNVVLFGENTAKYVPLNLMKKNREVIVLTLDTKLEDIMRKYEDSGKDIFVCGGYTIYKYYLDNYELDEIYISKLKPHVEVAEAQNPLYFPDVEKYGYKLVSETEYNDFTACVYKK
;
A
#
# COMPACT_ATOMS: atom_id res chain seq x y z
N MET A 1 14.55 -17.70 14.05
CA MET A 1 13.47 -17.77 13.08
C MET A 1 13.25 -16.39 12.46
N ASN A 2 13.22 -16.35 11.14
CA ASN A 2 13.10 -15.10 10.41
C ASN A 2 11.62 -14.73 10.22
N LYS A 3 11.17 -13.75 10.98
CA LYS A 3 9.81 -13.23 10.80
C LYS A 3 9.75 -12.36 9.55
N PRO A 4 8.66 -12.41 8.78
CA PRO A 4 8.46 -11.47 7.69
C PRO A 4 8.42 -10.05 8.23
N LYS A 5 8.92 -9.10 7.45
CA LYS A 5 8.68 -7.70 7.75
C LYS A 5 7.22 -7.39 7.42
N LEU A 6 6.60 -6.56 8.24
CA LEU A 6 5.25 -6.06 7.96
C LEU A 6 5.39 -4.63 7.46
N ASN A 7 5.17 -4.45 6.16
CA ASN A 7 5.33 -3.18 5.49
C ASN A 7 3.99 -2.66 4.99
N LEU A 8 3.95 -1.37 4.69
CA LEU A 8 2.78 -0.75 4.06
C LEU A 8 3.28 -0.02 2.81
N ILE A 9 2.52 -0.09 1.73
CA ILE A 9 2.85 0.61 0.49
C ILE A 9 1.61 1.34 -0.03
N VAL A 10 1.80 2.62 -0.40
CA VAL A 10 0.72 3.49 -0.83
C VAL A 10 1.25 4.54 -1.80
N CYS A 11 0.41 4.96 -2.74
CA CYS A 11 0.66 6.11 -3.60
C CYS A 11 -0.34 7.19 -3.23
N VAL A 12 0.14 8.42 -3.02
CA VAL A 12 -0.70 9.55 -2.62
C VAL A 12 -0.56 10.71 -3.59
N GLY A 13 -1.66 11.42 -3.80
CA GLY A 13 -1.66 12.69 -4.50
C GLY A 13 -1.56 13.85 -3.52
N LYS A 14 -1.95 15.04 -3.96
CA LYS A 14 -1.93 16.24 -3.14
C LYS A 14 -2.69 16.02 -1.83
N ASP A 15 -2.15 16.53 -0.74
CA ASP A 15 -2.73 16.43 0.61
C ASP A 15 -2.98 14.98 1.07
N ASN A 16 -2.19 14.04 0.55
CA ASN A 16 -2.31 12.59 0.85
C ASN A 16 -3.58 11.95 0.31
N LEU A 17 -4.14 12.50 -0.76
CA LEU A 17 -5.30 11.89 -1.43
C LEU A 17 -4.95 10.48 -1.93
N ILE A 18 -5.76 9.48 -1.59
CA ILE A 18 -5.53 8.10 -2.04
C ILE A 18 -6.64 7.53 -2.92
N GLY A 19 -7.81 8.13 -2.91
CA GLY A 19 -8.91 7.62 -3.72
C GLY A 19 -10.23 8.26 -3.36
N ASP A 20 -11.29 7.62 -3.84
CA ASP A 20 -12.67 8.03 -3.60
C ASP A 20 -13.40 6.95 -2.81
N ARG A 21 -14.26 7.35 -1.89
CA ARG A 21 -15.09 6.43 -1.13
C ARG A 21 -15.99 5.61 -2.05
N VAL A 22 -16.38 6.17 -3.19
CA VAL A 22 -17.17 5.50 -4.21
C VAL A 22 -16.32 5.43 -5.49
N PRO A 23 -15.48 4.38 -5.67
CA PRO A 23 -14.58 4.30 -6.81
C PRO A 23 -15.31 4.10 -8.13
N VAL A 24 -14.69 4.61 -9.21
CA VAL A 24 -15.19 4.47 -10.58
C VAL A 24 -14.12 3.75 -11.40
N GLY A 25 -14.52 2.88 -12.31
CA GLY A 25 -13.60 2.15 -13.16
C GLY A 25 -12.68 1.23 -12.36
N ASN A 26 -11.37 1.40 -12.49
CA ASN A 26 -10.37 0.61 -11.75
C ASN A 26 -10.09 1.16 -10.34
N GLY A 27 -10.85 2.13 -9.90
CA GLY A 27 -10.73 2.73 -8.57
C GLY A 27 -9.60 3.74 -8.42
N LEU A 28 -8.82 3.98 -9.47
CA LEU A 28 -7.68 4.90 -9.41
C LEU A 28 -8.05 6.27 -9.97
N LEU A 29 -7.53 7.32 -9.33
CA LEU A 29 -7.74 8.72 -9.76
C LEU A 29 -6.63 9.21 -10.68
N TRP A 30 -5.57 8.42 -10.85
CA TRP A 30 -4.43 8.75 -11.71
C TRP A 30 -3.85 7.50 -12.34
N HIS A 31 -2.95 7.71 -13.30
CA HIS A 31 -2.21 6.63 -13.91
C HIS A 31 -0.76 7.05 -14.08
N SER A 32 0.17 6.22 -13.62
CA SER A 32 1.61 6.41 -13.83
C SER A 32 2.27 5.04 -14.00
N MET A 33 2.78 4.78 -15.20
CA MET A 33 3.50 3.53 -15.47
C MET A 33 4.77 3.43 -14.64
N GLU A 34 5.42 4.56 -14.40
CA GLU A 34 6.65 4.60 -13.60
C GLU A 34 6.38 4.19 -12.15
N GLU A 35 5.31 4.72 -11.56
CA GLU A 35 4.92 4.38 -10.19
C GLU A 35 4.46 2.92 -10.11
N LEU A 36 3.74 2.44 -11.11
CA LEU A 36 3.30 1.05 -11.16
C LEU A 36 4.50 0.09 -11.20
N LYS A 37 5.55 0.43 -11.93
CA LYS A 37 6.79 -0.36 -11.97
C LYS A 37 7.49 -0.37 -10.61
N TYR A 38 7.49 0.77 -9.94
CA TYR A 38 8.06 0.90 -8.59
C TYR A 38 7.30 0.00 -7.61
N TYR A 39 5.97 0.08 -7.64
CA TYR A 39 5.11 -0.76 -6.81
C TYR A 39 5.39 -2.25 -7.03
N LYS A 40 5.49 -2.67 -8.29
CA LYS A 40 5.82 -4.04 -8.63
C LYS A 40 7.19 -4.44 -8.11
N SER A 41 8.17 -3.56 -8.24
CA SER A 41 9.54 -3.86 -7.78
C SER A 41 9.62 -4.16 -6.29
N LYS A 42 8.70 -3.61 -5.49
CA LYS A 42 8.65 -3.84 -4.05
C LYS A 42 7.82 -5.07 -3.70
N THR A 43 6.74 -5.32 -4.42
CA THR A 43 5.76 -6.35 -4.03
C THR A 43 5.95 -7.70 -4.70
N VAL A 44 6.57 -7.77 -5.87
CA VAL A 44 6.81 -9.05 -6.57
C VAL A 44 7.65 -9.98 -5.71
N GLY A 45 7.22 -11.23 -5.59
CA GLY A 45 7.88 -12.22 -4.75
C GLY A 45 7.47 -12.16 -3.28
N ASN A 46 6.59 -11.24 -2.93
CA ASN A 46 6.15 -11.03 -1.55
C ASN A 46 4.65 -11.26 -1.38
N VAL A 47 4.16 -11.07 -0.16
CA VAL A 47 2.75 -11.22 0.21
C VAL A 47 2.09 -9.85 0.18
N VAL A 48 0.94 -9.72 -0.48
CA VAL A 48 0.18 -8.48 -0.54
C VAL A 48 -1.19 -8.69 0.10
N LEU A 49 -1.57 -7.75 0.97
CA LEU A 49 -2.84 -7.78 1.70
C LEU A 49 -3.76 -6.69 1.18
N PHE A 50 -4.98 -7.07 0.81
CA PHE A 50 -6.02 -6.13 0.36
C PHE A 50 -7.29 -6.34 1.17
N GLY A 51 -7.98 -5.24 1.48
CA GLY A 51 -9.34 -5.33 2.00
C GLY A 51 -10.30 -5.79 0.91
N GLU A 52 -11.47 -6.30 1.33
CA GLU A 52 -12.46 -6.85 0.40
C GLU A 52 -12.95 -5.82 -0.63
N ASN A 53 -13.15 -4.57 -0.22
CA ASN A 53 -13.63 -3.53 -1.15
C ASN A 53 -12.57 -3.20 -2.20
N THR A 54 -11.31 -3.03 -1.80
CA THR A 54 -10.21 -2.74 -2.72
C THR A 54 -9.97 -3.91 -3.67
N ALA A 55 -10.10 -5.14 -3.17
CA ALA A 55 -9.88 -6.35 -3.96
C ALA A 55 -10.78 -6.43 -5.20
N LYS A 56 -11.94 -5.76 -5.18
CA LYS A 56 -12.87 -5.73 -6.32
C LYS A 56 -12.32 -4.93 -7.51
N TYR A 57 -11.36 -4.04 -7.28
CA TYR A 57 -10.86 -3.10 -8.29
C TYR A 57 -9.44 -3.41 -8.76
N VAL A 58 -8.69 -4.24 -8.04
CA VAL A 58 -7.30 -4.57 -8.40
C VAL A 58 -7.24 -5.85 -9.23
N PRO A 59 -6.24 -6.00 -10.12
CA PRO A 59 -6.12 -7.18 -10.98
C PRO A 59 -5.53 -8.37 -10.23
N LEU A 60 -6.30 -8.97 -9.33
CA LEU A 60 -5.83 -10.05 -8.46
C LEU A 60 -5.26 -11.25 -9.23
N ASN A 61 -5.92 -11.66 -10.33
CA ASN A 61 -5.44 -12.81 -11.10
C ASN A 61 -4.07 -12.57 -11.71
N LEU A 62 -3.80 -11.34 -12.14
CA LEU A 62 -2.49 -10.96 -12.66
C LEU A 62 -1.45 -10.95 -11.53
N MET A 63 -1.82 -10.41 -10.38
CA MET A 63 -0.92 -10.33 -9.21
C MET A 63 -0.55 -11.71 -8.68
N LYS A 64 -1.48 -12.65 -8.70
CA LYS A 64 -1.24 -14.02 -8.20
C LYS A 64 -0.17 -14.76 -8.98
N LYS A 65 0.16 -14.31 -10.18
CA LYS A 65 1.22 -14.93 -10.99
C LYS A 65 2.61 -14.80 -10.36
N ASN A 66 2.84 -13.72 -9.62
CA ASN A 66 4.17 -13.43 -9.05
C ASN A 66 4.14 -12.91 -7.61
N ARG A 67 2.99 -12.91 -6.95
CA ARG A 67 2.80 -12.47 -5.56
C ARG A 67 1.81 -13.38 -4.86
N GLU A 68 1.96 -13.50 -3.54
CA GLU A 68 0.97 -14.17 -2.71
C GLU A 68 -0.09 -13.15 -2.32
N VAL A 69 -1.32 -13.31 -2.82
CA VAL A 69 -2.42 -12.36 -2.58
C VAL A 69 -3.34 -12.87 -1.49
N ILE A 70 -3.56 -12.07 -0.48
CA ILE A 70 -4.50 -12.36 0.60
C ILE A 70 -5.53 -11.26 0.66
N VAL A 71 -6.81 -11.62 0.50
CA VAL A 71 -7.93 -10.71 0.71
C VAL A 71 -8.37 -10.83 2.15
N LEU A 72 -8.28 -9.72 2.89
CA LEU A 72 -8.56 -9.70 4.32
C LEU A 72 -10.07 -9.73 4.57
N THR A 73 -10.48 -10.61 5.48
CA THR A 73 -11.86 -10.69 5.97
C THR A 73 -11.87 -10.43 7.47
N LEU A 74 -13.05 -10.36 8.07
CA LEU A 74 -13.17 -10.19 9.53
C LEU A 74 -12.53 -11.34 10.31
N ASP A 75 -12.41 -12.52 9.68
CA ASP A 75 -11.83 -13.70 10.30
C ASP A 75 -10.33 -13.84 10.08
N THR A 76 -9.74 -13.00 9.23
CA THR A 76 -8.31 -13.07 8.92
C THR A 76 -7.50 -12.47 10.06
N LYS A 77 -6.54 -13.24 10.60
CA LYS A 77 -5.67 -12.78 11.67
C LYS A 77 -4.25 -12.59 11.17
N LEU A 78 -3.66 -11.44 11.49
CA LEU A 78 -2.29 -11.14 11.08
C LEU A 78 -1.31 -12.18 11.64
N GLU A 79 -1.52 -12.65 12.86
CA GLU A 79 -0.66 -13.63 13.50
C GLU A 79 -0.55 -14.92 12.67
N ASP A 80 -1.66 -15.35 12.07
CA ASP A 80 -1.70 -16.54 11.22
C ASP A 80 -0.92 -16.31 9.92
N ILE A 81 -1.03 -15.12 9.34
CA ILE A 81 -0.29 -14.74 8.14
C ILE A 81 1.22 -14.72 8.44
N MET A 82 1.61 -14.07 9.53
CA MET A 82 3.01 -13.97 9.93
C MET A 82 3.62 -15.36 10.15
N ARG A 83 2.87 -16.25 10.79
CA ARG A 83 3.31 -17.62 11.05
C ARG A 83 3.45 -18.42 9.75
N LYS A 84 2.49 -18.28 8.83
CA LYS A 84 2.51 -18.98 7.54
C LYS A 84 3.76 -18.66 6.73
N TYR A 85 4.22 -17.42 6.78
CA TYR A 85 5.36 -16.98 5.97
C TYR A 85 6.67 -16.86 6.74
N GLU A 86 6.71 -17.36 7.97
CA GLU A 86 7.93 -17.44 8.76
C GLU A 86 8.96 -18.26 8.00
N ASP A 87 10.19 -17.76 7.95
CA ASP A 87 11.32 -18.40 7.23
C ASP A 87 11.10 -18.56 5.71
N SER A 88 10.09 -17.90 5.14
CA SER A 88 9.82 -17.99 3.70
C SER A 88 10.72 -17.10 2.85
N GLY A 89 11.36 -16.09 3.47
CA GLY A 89 12.09 -15.06 2.76
C GLY A 89 11.18 -14.00 2.14
N LYS A 90 9.86 -14.10 2.35
CA LYS A 90 8.88 -13.13 1.84
C LYS A 90 8.52 -12.12 2.90
N ASP A 91 8.33 -10.87 2.49
CA ASP A 91 7.81 -9.81 3.35
C ASP A 91 6.33 -9.60 3.06
N ILE A 92 5.64 -8.92 3.97
CA ILE A 92 4.21 -8.67 3.89
C ILE A 92 3.98 -7.20 3.65
N PHE A 93 3.16 -6.88 2.63
CA PHE A 93 2.83 -5.50 2.26
C PHE A 93 1.33 -5.27 2.41
N VAL A 94 0.96 -4.30 3.24
CA VAL A 94 -0.42 -3.83 3.37
C VAL A 94 -0.67 -2.88 2.20
N CYS A 95 -1.59 -3.24 1.31
CA CYS A 95 -1.77 -2.56 0.02
C CYS A 95 -3.09 -1.80 -0.14
N GLY A 96 -3.92 -1.73 0.90
CA GLY A 96 -5.11 -0.91 0.89
C GLY A 96 -6.41 -1.65 1.12
N GLY A 97 -7.52 -0.97 1.14
CA GLY A 97 -7.63 0.48 0.98
C GLY A 97 -7.56 1.27 2.28
N TYR A 98 -8.27 2.41 2.31
CA TYR A 98 -8.21 3.34 3.43
C TYR A 98 -8.45 2.66 4.78
N THR A 99 -9.53 1.91 4.92
CA THR A 99 -9.90 1.26 6.17
C THR A 99 -8.80 0.31 6.66
N ILE A 100 -8.19 -0.42 5.73
CA ILE A 100 -7.12 -1.38 6.04
C ILE A 100 -5.84 -0.63 6.44
N TYR A 101 -5.46 0.41 5.71
CA TYR A 101 -4.31 1.24 6.08
C TYR A 101 -4.47 1.79 7.50
N LYS A 102 -5.64 2.37 7.78
CA LYS A 102 -5.94 2.97 9.08
C LYS A 102 -5.91 1.93 10.19
N TYR A 103 -6.54 0.77 9.95
CA TYR A 103 -6.57 -0.33 10.92
C TYR A 103 -5.16 -0.81 11.29
N TYR A 104 -4.29 -1.00 10.28
CA TYR A 104 -2.93 -1.47 10.54
C TYR A 104 -2.07 -0.42 11.21
N LEU A 105 -2.23 0.85 10.85
CA LEU A 105 -1.53 1.95 11.52
C LEU A 105 -1.95 2.08 12.98
N ASP A 106 -3.25 1.91 13.27
CA ASP A 106 -3.78 2.05 14.63
C ASP A 106 -3.43 0.87 15.54
N ASN A 107 -3.30 -0.33 14.99
CA ASN A 107 -3.23 -1.55 15.79
C ASN A 107 -1.89 -2.29 15.75
N TYR A 108 -1.04 -2.00 14.79
CA TYR A 108 0.22 -2.72 14.62
C TYR A 108 1.39 -1.77 14.40
N GLU A 109 2.60 -2.25 14.70
CA GLU A 109 3.82 -1.55 14.37
C GLU A 109 4.33 -2.04 13.02
N LEU A 110 4.55 -1.12 12.10
CA LEU A 110 5.03 -1.44 10.75
C LEU A 110 6.54 -1.26 10.69
N ASP A 111 7.20 -2.16 9.97
CA ASP A 111 8.66 -2.11 9.80
C ASP A 111 9.06 -0.99 8.85
N GLU A 112 8.42 -0.92 7.68
CA GLU A 112 8.70 0.11 6.68
C GLU A 112 7.39 0.57 6.04
N ILE A 113 7.29 1.88 5.81
CA ILE A 113 6.16 2.47 5.08
C ILE A 113 6.70 3.12 3.82
N TYR A 114 6.24 2.63 2.66
CA TYR A 114 6.62 3.13 1.35
C TYR A 114 5.52 4.04 0.84
N ILE A 115 5.83 5.31 0.66
CA ILE A 115 4.86 6.30 0.16
C ILE A 115 5.41 6.92 -1.12
N SER A 116 4.70 6.70 -2.24
CA SER A 116 4.96 7.39 -3.49
C SER A 116 4.13 8.66 -3.50
N LYS A 117 4.79 9.81 -3.53
CA LYS A 117 4.12 11.12 -3.55
C LYS A 117 4.13 11.65 -4.97
N LEU A 118 2.95 11.73 -5.59
CA LEU A 118 2.80 12.19 -6.97
C LEU A 118 3.23 13.65 -7.13
N LYS A 119 3.92 13.92 -8.22
CA LYS A 119 4.32 15.29 -8.58
C LYS A 119 3.15 16.04 -9.23
N PRO A 120 3.17 17.38 -9.19
CA PRO A 120 2.02 18.19 -9.65
C PRO A 120 1.63 17.99 -11.11
N HIS A 121 2.55 17.55 -11.98
CA HIS A 121 2.24 17.38 -13.40
C HIS A 121 1.42 16.11 -13.69
N VAL A 122 1.34 15.17 -12.75
CA VAL A 122 0.53 13.97 -12.91
C VAL A 122 -0.95 14.34 -12.78
N GLU A 123 -1.72 14.02 -13.80
CA GLU A 123 -3.14 14.33 -13.81
C GLU A 123 -3.89 13.46 -12.82
N VAL A 124 -4.67 14.09 -11.95
CA VAL A 124 -5.47 13.42 -10.92
C VAL A 124 -6.93 13.80 -11.12
N ALA A 125 -7.78 12.78 -11.29
CA ALA A 125 -9.22 13.00 -11.44
C ALA A 125 -9.80 13.55 -10.14
N GLU A 126 -10.86 14.35 -10.26
CA GLU A 126 -11.54 14.91 -9.10
C GLU A 126 -12.29 13.81 -8.35
N ALA A 127 -12.08 13.72 -7.05
CA ALA A 127 -12.79 12.78 -6.19
C ALA A 127 -14.02 13.49 -5.59
N GLN A 128 -15.18 12.86 -5.73
CA GLN A 128 -16.44 13.37 -5.17
C GLN A 128 -16.48 13.18 -3.65
N ASN A 129 -15.97 12.05 -3.18
CA ASN A 129 -15.91 11.70 -1.76
C ASN A 129 -14.46 11.29 -1.43
N PRO A 130 -13.53 12.25 -1.39
CA PRO A 130 -12.11 11.94 -1.30
C PRO A 130 -11.74 11.25 0.01
N LEU A 131 -10.79 10.32 -0.11
CA LEU A 131 -10.17 9.64 1.02
C LEU A 131 -8.71 10.07 1.10
N TYR A 132 -8.25 10.38 2.29
CA TYR A 132 -6.90 10.85 2.53
C TYR A 132 -6.13 9.88 3.42
N PHE A 133 -4.90 9.57 3.03
CA PHE A 133 -4.04 8.71 3.80
C PHE A 133 -3.59 9.43 5.09
N PRO A 134 -3.59 8.75 6.25
CA PRO A 134 -3.19 9.39 7.51
C PRO A 134 -1.74 9.86 7.48
N ASP A 135 -1.43 10.87 8.29
CA ASP A 135 -0.07 11.35 8.47
C ASP A 135 0.70 10.36 9.35
N VAL A 136 1.62 9.62 8.74
CA VAL A 136 2.37 8.58 9.45
C VAL A 136 3.32 9.13 10.52
N GLU A 137 3.71 10.39 10.42
CA GLU A 137 4.55 11.02 11.43
C GLU A 137 3.84 11.13 12.77
N LYS A 138 2.50 11.25 12.75
CA LYS A 138 1.69 11.25 13.97
C LYS A 138 1.68 9.90 14.68
N TYR A 139 2.04 8.84 13.96
CA TYR A 139 2.19 7.49 14.53
C TYR A 139 3.63 7.20 14.97
N GLY A 140 4.53 8.18 14.82
CA GLY A 140 5.92 8.03 15.24
C GLY A 140 6.89 7.59 14.16
N TYR A 141 6.43 7.47 12.92
CA TYR A 141 7.30 7.11 11.80
C TYR A 141 8.01 8.34 11.26
N LYS A 142 9.27 8.17 10.87
CA LYS A 142 10.12 9.26 10.37
C LYS A 142 10.64 8.95 8.99
N LEU A 143 10.77 9.97 8.15
CA LEU A 143 11.32 9.82 6.81
C LEU A 143 12.80 9.44 6.91
N VAL A 144 13.15 8.30 6.29
CA VAL A 144 14.54 7.81 6.29
C VAL A 144 15.16 7.77 4.90
N SER A 145 14.34 7.86 3.85
CA SER A 145 14.84 7.80 2.47
C SER A 145 13.90 8.52 1.53
N GLU A 146 14.45 9.25 0.59
CA GLU A 146 13.72 9.93 -0.48
C GLU A 146 14.44 9.69 -1.80
N THR A 147 13.72 9.23 -2.82
CA THR A 147 14.28 9.04 -4.17
C THR A 147 13.36 9.72 -5.17
N GLU A 148 13.95 10.58 -6.02
CA GLU A 148 13.20 11.31 -7.03
C GLU A 148 13.03 10.48 -8.30
N TYR A 149 11.77 10.39 -8.78
CA TYR A 149 11.41 9.84 -10.08
C TYR A 149 10.74 10.94 -10.91
N ASN A 150 10.42 10.66 -12.17
CA ASN A 150 9.78 11.67 -13.02
C ASN A 150 8.37 12.03 -12.51
N ASP A 151 7.57 11.03 -12.16
CA ASP A 151 6.17 11.22 -11.78
C ASP A 151 5.94 11.34 -10.28
N PHE A 152 6.90 10.94 -9.46
CA PHE A 152 6.69 10.88 -8.01
C PHE A 152 8.01 10.91 -7.24
N THR A 153 7.90 11.18 -5.96
CA THR A 153 9.00 11.03 -5.01
C THR A 153 8.74 9.79 -4.18
N ALA A 154 9.67 8.83 -4.19
CA ALA A 154 9.55 7.61 -3.40
C ALA A 154 10.10 7.86 -2.00
N CYS A 155 9.23 7.79 -1.01
CA CYS A 155 9.58 8.03 0.40
C CYS A 155 9.51 6.73 1.18
N VAL A 156 10.46 6.51 2.10
CA VAL A 156 10.43 5.39 3.03
C VAL A 156 10.46 5.95 4.45
N TYR A 157 9.53 5.46 5.26
CA TYR A 157 9.40 5.86 6.67
C TYR A 157 9.65 4.68 7.58
N LYS A 158 10.28 4.92 8.72
CA LYS A 158 10.51 3.95 9.80
C LYS A 158 10.35 4.64 11.16
N LYS A 159 10.10 3.86 12.19
CA LYS A 159 10.13 4.38 13.57
C LYS A 159 11.54 4.61 14.08
#